data_a60151979ac844a6dce969e31467818e
#
_entry.id   a60151979ac844a6dce969e31467818e
#
_cell.length_a   1.000
_cell.length_b   1.000
_cell.length_c   1.000
_cell.angle_alpha   90.00
_cell.angle_beta   90.00
_cell.angle_gamma   90.00
#
_symmetry.space_group_name_H-M   'P 1'
#
loop_
_entity.id
_entity.type
_entity.pdbx_description
1 polymer ?
#
loop_
_entity_poly.entity_id
_entity_poly.type
_entity_poly.pdbx_seq_one_letter_code
_entity_poly.pdbx_strand_id
1 'polypeptide(L)'
;MSRLGILFFDGPYQTQAAETVVRLSNAALDKGHEVRIFCYMDAVNAALGNQKKIEGIFNIEEGFREILDKGATIRLCNLCLLVRGTMKNCLNKECGDIKRAGTPDLAKIIEETDRLVVIC
;
A
#
# COMPACT_ATOMS: atom_id res chain seq x y z
N MET A 1 8.53 -16.88 -10.79
CA MET A 1 7.72 -15.82 -10.14
C MET A 1 7.73 -16.06 -8.65
N SER A 2 7.98 -15.00 -7.88
CA SER A 2 7.89 -15.05 -6.42
C SER A 2 6.80 -14.10 -5.94
N ARG A 3 6.41 -14.26 -4.67
CA ARG A 3 5.42 -13.40 -4.03
C ARG A 3 6.11 -12.57 -2.95
N LEU A 4 6.07 -11.25 -3.12
CA LEU A 4 6.64 -10.31 -2.17
C LEU A 4 5.53 -9.73 -1.30
N GLY A 5 5.66 -9.86 0.02
CA GLY A 5 4.80 -9.20 0.98
C GLY A 5 5.48 -7.96 1.53
N ILE A 6 4.73 -6.88 1.68
CA ILE A 6 5.23 -5.64 2.28
C ILE A 6 4.30 -5.25 3.42
N LEU A 7 4.86 -5.13 4.61
CA LEU A 7 4.15 -4.57 5.77
C LEU A 7 4.68 -3.16 5.99
N PHE A 8 3.78 -2.19 5.93
CA PHE A 8 4.12 -0.77 5.83
C PHE A 8 3.42 0.01 6.94
N PHE A 9 4.17 0.85 7.67
CA PHE A 9 3.67 1.54 8.87
C PHE A 9 3.63 3.06 8.78
N ASP A 10 4.48 3.68 7.96
CA ASP A 10 4.64 5.14 7.99
C ASP A 10 3.59 5.87 7.17
N GLY A 11 3.19 7.05 7.63
CA GLY A 11 2.29 7.91 6.89
C GLY A 11 2.95 8.51 5.64
N PRO A 12 2.13 8.96 4.68
CA PRO A 12 2.65 9.58 3.46
C PRO A 12 3.26 10.94 3.78
N TYR A 13 4.34 11.28 3.07
CA TYR A 13 5.00 12.59 3.18
C TYR A 13 5.64 12.87 4.53
N GLN A 14 5.66 11.89 5.41
CA GLN A 14 6.31 11.99 6.71
C GLN A 14 7.76 11.53 6.63
N THR A 15 7.97 10.43 5.94
CA THR A 15 9.28 9.86 5.66
C THR A 15 9.30 9.43 4.20
N GLN A 16 10.43 8.87 3.75
CA GLN A 16 10.52 8.33 2.40
C GLN A 16 9.87 6.94 2.27
N ALA A 17 9.35 6.38 3.35
CA ALA A 17 8.86 5.00 3.38
C ALA A 17 7.80 4.72 2.32
N ALA A 18 6.79 5.59 2.16
CA ALA A 18 5.73 5.39 1.18
C ALA A 18 6.27 5.37 -0.26
N GLU A 19 7.18 6.27 -0.57
CA GLU A 19 7.84 6.28 -1.88
C GLU A 19 8.65 5.01 -2.10
N THR A 20 9.35 4.52 -1.06
CA THR A 20 10.09 3.27 -1.11
C THR A 20 9.17 2.08 -1.40
N VAL A 21 8.00 2.03 -0.75
CA VAL A 21 7.00 1.00 -1.02
C VAL A 21 6.60 0.99 -2.50
N VAL A 22 6.30 2.15 -3.06
CA VAL A 22 5.90 2.27 -4.46
C VAL A 22 7.04 1.84 -5.39
N ARG A 23 8.26 2.32 -5.14
CA ARG A 23 9.41 2.00 -6.00
C ARG A 23 9.78 0.52 -5.93
N LEU A 24 9.79 -0.07 -4.75
CA LEU A 24 10.06 -1.49 -4.58
C LEU A 24 8.99 -2.34 -5.27
N SER A 25 7.72 -1.95 -5.09
CA SER A 25 6.59 -2.65 -5.71
C SER A 25 6.67 -2.60 -7.23
N ASN A 26 6.97 -1.44 -7.80
CA ASN A 26 7.13 -1.29 -9.24
C ASN A 26 8.26 -2.19 -9.77
N ALA A 27 9.40 -2.18 -9.09
CA ALA A 27 10.54 -3.00 -9.50
C ALA A 27 10.19 -4.50 -9.48
N ALA A 28 9.50 -4.95 -8.43
CA ALA A 28 9.09 -6.35 -8.31
C ALA A 28 8.07 -6.73 -9.39
N LEU A 29 7.07 -5.88 -9.60
CA LEU A 29 6.04 -6.12 -10.62
C LEU A 29 6.64 -6.16 -12.02
N ASP A 30 7.57 -5.26 -12.32
CA ASP A 30 8.23 -5.22 -13.63
C ASP A 30 9.06 -6.49 -13.89
N LYS A 31 9.50 -7.16 -12.84
CA LYS A 31 10.21 -8.44 -12.96
C LYS A 31 9.27 -9.65 -12.96
N GLY A 32 7.97 -9.43 -12.95
CA GLY A 32 6.98 -10.51 -13.01
C GLY A 32 6.64 -11.13 -11.66
N HIS A 33 7.03 -10.49 -10.54
CA HIS A 33 6.68 -10.98 -9.20
C HIS A 33 5.30 -10.47 -8.78
N GLU A 34 4.68 -11.21 -7.89
CA GLU A 34 3.43 -10.77 -7.24
C GLU A 34 3.78 -9.90 -6.03
N VAL A 35 3.02 -8.83 -5.82
CA VAL A 35 3.22 -7.91 -4.69
C VAL A 35 1.94 -7.79 -3.89
N ARG A 36 2.03 -8.03 -2.59
CA ARG A 36 0.93 -7.89 -1.63
C ARG A 36 1.36 -6.95 -0.51
N ILE A 37 0.61 -5.86 -0.34
CA ILE A 37 0.95 -4.82 0.63
C ILE A 37 -0.13 -4.77 1.71
N PHE A 38 0.30 -4.69 2.96
CA PHE A 38 -0.59 -4.41 4.09
C PHE A 38 -0.18 -3.08 4.71
N CYS A 39 -1.09 -2.11 4.70
CA CYS A 39 -0.88 -0.80 5.32
C CYS A 39 -1.45 -0.83 6.73
N TYR A 40 -0.59 -0.57 7.71
CA TYR A 40 -0.90 -0.59 9.12
C TYR A 40 -0.62 0.78 9.73
N MET A 41 -1.31 1.14 10.80
CA MET A 41 -1.12 2.43 11.49
C MET A 41 -1.30 3.61 10.54
N ASP A 42 -0.39 4.59 10.58
CA ASP A 42 -0.51 5.79 9.72
C ASP A 42 -0.31 5.50 8.24
N ALA A 43 0.21 4.33 7.89
CA ALA A 43 0.35 3.94 6.49
C ALA A 43 -0.99 3.89 5.74
N VAL A 44 -2.10 3.69 6.45
CA VAL A 44 -3.43 3.72 5.81
C VAL A 44 -3.71 5.07 5.15
N ASN A 45 -3.07 6.14 5.63
CA ASN A 45 -3.23 7.48 5.06
C ASN A 45 -2.53 7.63 3.70
N ALA A 46 -1.61 6.72 3.35
CA ALA A 46 -0.98 6.75 2.03
C ALA A 46 -2.00 6.46 0.92
N ALA A 47 -3.09 5.79 1.26
CA ALA A 47 -4.16 5.46 0.31
C ALA A 47 -5.26 6.52 0.25
N LEU A 48 -5.07 7.68 0.84
CA LEU A 48 -6.07 8.76 0.76
C LEU A 48 -6.14 9.30 -0.67
N GLY A 49 -7.36 9.53 -1.13
CA GLY A 49 -7.61 10.24 -2.38
C GLY A 49 -7.41 11.73 -2.22
N ASN A 50 -7.42 12.45 -3.33
CA ASN A 50 -7.31 13.92 -3.37
C ASN A 50 -5.96 14.45 -2.87
N GLN A 51 -4.91 13.66 -2.93
CA GLN A 51 -3.56 14.15 -2.68
C GLN A 51 -3.17 15.07 -3.82
N LYS A 52 -2.71 16.26 -3.49
CA LYS A 52 -2.44 17.27 -4.48
C LYS A 52 -1.09 17.04 -5.16
N LYS A 53 -1.08 17.03 -6.48
CA LYS A 53 0.16 16.90 -7.23
C LYS A 53 0.91 18.22 -7.21
N ILE A 54 2.15 18.19 -6.74
CA ILE A 54 3.04 19.34 -6.67
C ILE A 54 4.33 18.99 -7.38
N GLU A 55 4.79 19.86 -8.27
CA GLU A 55 6.01 19.65 -9.01
C GLU A 55 7.20 19.44 -8.05
N GLY A 56 8.01 18.44 -8.33
CA GLY A 56 9.17 18.11 -7.51
C GLY A 56 8.89 17.22 -6.30
N ILE A 57 7.61 16.92 -6.02
CA ILE A 57 7.23 16.06 -4.92
C ILE A 57 6.60 14.78 -5.48
N PHE A 58 7.11 13.63 -5.05
CA PHE A 58 6.54 12.34 -5.45
C PHE A 58 5.11 12.26 -4.91
N ASN A 59 4.14 12.00 -5.80
CA ASN A 59 2.75 11.86 -5.40
C ASN A 59 2.44 10.41 -5.04
N ILE A 60 2.15 10.18 -3.76
CA ILE A 60 1.93 8.81 -3.25
C ILE A 60 0.65 8.20 -3.82
N GLU A 61 -0.41 9.00 -3.96
CA GLU A 61 -1.67 8.50 -4.53
C GLU A 61 -1.47 7.99 -5.95
N GLU A 62 -0.77 8.76 -6.79
CA GLU A 62 -0.46 8.32 -8.16
C GLU A 62 0.38 7.05 -8.16
N GLY A 63 1.35 6.97 -7.24
CA GLY A 63 2.18 5.79 -7.10
C GLY A 63 1.36 4.55 -6.74
N PHE A 64 0.44 4.69 -5.81
CA PHE A 64 -0.45 3.59 -5.42
C PHE A 64 -1.36 3.17 -6.56
N ARG A 65 -1.92 4.13 -7.30
CA ARG A 65 -2.75 3.82 -8.47
C ARG A 65 -1.94 3.07 -9.53
N GLU A 66 -0.71 3.47 -9.76
CA GLU A 66 0.17 2.82 -10.74
C GLU A 66 0.44 1.36 -10.36
N ILE A 67 0.82 1.08 -9.12
CA ILE A 67 1.09 -0.30 -8.73
C ILE A 67 -0.17 -1.15 -8.67
N LEU A 68 -1.32 -0.57 -8.35
CA LEU A 68 -2.60 -1.26 -8.43
C LEU A 68 -2.94 -1.65 -9.87
N ASP A 69 -2.70 -0.74 -10.81
CA ASP A 69 -2.91 -1.03 -12.24
C ASP A 69 -2.01 -2.15 -12.74
N LYS A 70 -0.82 -2.28 -12.16
CA LYS A 70 0.11 -3.36 -12.49
C LYS A 70 -0.21 -4.68 -11.79
N GLY A 71 -1.22 -4.70 -10.95
CA GLY A 71 -1.68 -5.94 -10.32
C GLY A 71 -1.29 -6.14 -8.86
N ALA A 72 -0.72 -5.14 -8.20
CA ALA A 72 -0.46 -5.23 -6.76
C ALA A 72 -1.76 -5.32 -5.99
N THR A 73 -1.73 -6.03 -4.85
CA THR A 73 -2.85 -6.02 -3.91
C THR A 73 -2.49 -5.18 -2.71
N ILE A 74 -3.41 -4.33 -2.27
CA ILE A 74 -3.22 -3.47 -1.11
C ILE A 74 -4.36 -3.70 -0.13
N ARG A 75 -4.00 -3.97 1.12
CA ARG A 75 -4.95 -4.14 2.21
C ARG A 75 -4.73 -3.05 3.23
N LEU A 76 -5.80 -2.39 3.64
CA LEU A 76 -5.76 -1.27 4.58
C LEU A 76 -6.37 -1.71 5.89
N CYS A 77 -5.63 -1.57 6.99
CA CYS A 77 -6.14 -1.94 8.32
C CYS A 77 -7.44 -1.20 8.62
N ASN A 78 -8.52 -1.94 8.80
CA ASN A 78 -9.85 -1.38 9.02
C ASN A 78 -9.91 -0.53 10.30
N LEU A 79 -9.37 -1.04 11.41
CA LEU A 79 -9.36 -0.31 12.67
C LEU A 79 -8.55 0.99 12.56
N CYS A 80 -7.41 0.93 11.88
CA CYS A 80 -6.58 2.11 11.69
C CYS A 80 -7.29 3.21 10.89
N LEU A 81 -8.09 2.82 9.90
CA LEU A 81 -8.92 3.76 9.13
C LEU A 81 -10.02 4.36 10.00
N LEU A 82 -10.69 3.53 10.80
CA LEU A 82 -11.78 3.96 11.66
C LEU A 82 -11.32 5.02 12.66
N VAL A 83 -10.26 4.73 13.41
CA VAL A 83 -9.80 5.65 14.45
C VAL A 83 -9.26 6.95 13.88
N ARG A 84 -8.87 6.98 12.61
CA ARG A 84 -8.37 8.20 11.95
C ARG A 84 -9.44 8.95 11.17
N GLY A 85 -10.64 8.37 11.05
CA GLY A 85 -11.74 9.00 10.33
C GLY A 85 -11.50 9.15 8.83
N THR A 86 -10.64 8.32 8.24
CA THR A 86 -10.23 8.45 6.84
C THR A 86 -10.87 7.44 5.89
N MET A 87 -11.79 6.64 6.40
CA MET A 87 -12.37 5.52 5.66
C MET A 87 -13.07 5.96 4.37
N LYS A 88 -13.77 7.09 4.41
CA LYS A 88 -14.56 7.56 3.26
C LYS A 88 -13.71 8.09 2.11
N ASN A 89 -12.52 8.56 2.39
CA ASN A 89 -11.67 9.24 1.42
C ASN A 89 -10.52 8.37 0.91
N CYS A 90 -10.45 7.11 1.31
CA CYS A 90 -9.39 6.24 0.84
C CYS A 90 -9.74 5.64 -0.53
N LEU A 91 -8.70 5.26 -1.25
CA LEU A 91 -8.85 4.51 -2.51
C LEU A 91 -9.64 3.24 -2.25
N ASN A 92 -10.38 2.78 -3.23
CA ASN A 92 -11.27 1.63 -3.09
C ASN A 92 -11.09 0.68 -4.28
N LYS A 93 -11.91 -0.37 -4.29
CA LYS A 93 -11.85 -1.43 -5.31
C LYS A 93 -11.94 -0.93 -6.76
N GLU A 94 -12.43 0.28 -7.00
CA GLU A 94 -12.49 0.83 -8.35
C GLU A 94 -11.10 1.22 -8.86
N CYS A 95 -10.15 1.42 -7.95
CA CYS A 95 -8.78 1.76 -8.31
C CYS A 95 -7.89 0.53 -8.53
N GLY A 96 -8.41 -0.67 -8.31
CA GLY A 96 -7.67 -1.93 -8.40
C GLY A 96 -7.98 -2.83 -7.21
N ASP A 97 -7.07 -3.76 -6.90
CA ASP A 97 -7.28 -4.68 -5.79
C ASP A 97 -6.82 -4.05 -4.46
N ILE A 98 -7.58 -3.06 -4.03
CA ILE A 98 -7.38 -2.39 -2.75
C ILE A 98 -8.66 -2.44 -1.95
N LYS A 99 -8.56 -2.84 -0.68
CA LYS A 99 -9.73 -2.92 0.21
C LYS A 99 -9.32 -2.90 1.67
N ARG A 100 -10.30 -2.65 2.52
CA ARG A 100 -10.14 -2.70 3.96
C ARG A 100 -10.00 -4.15 4.43
N ALA A 101 -9.19 -4.38 5.44
CA ALA A 101 -8.86 -5.72 5.89
C ALA A 101 -8.55 -5.74 7.39
N GLY A 102 -8.53 -6.92 7.96
CA GLY A 102 -8.17 -7.14 9.35
C GLY A 102 -6.86 -7.90 9.49
N THR A 103 -6.46 -8.17 10.72
CA THR A 103 -5.24 -8.92 11.01
C THR A 103 -5.24 -10.34 10.42
N PRO A 104 -6.37 -11.04 10.24
CA PRO A 104 -6.35 -12.32 9.52
C PRO A 104 -5.83 -12.19 8.08
N ASP A 105 -6.08 -11.08 7.42
CA ASP A 105 -5.55 -10.84 6.07
C ASP A 105 -4.04 -10.62 6.09
N LEU A 106 -3.52 -9.96 7.14
CA LEU A 106 -2.08 -9.83 7.35
C LEU A 106 -1.44 -11.19 7.55
N ALA A 107 -2.06 -12.05 8.36
CA ALA A 107 -1.57 -13.41 8.59
C ALA A 107 -1.45 -14.18 7.27
N LYS A 108 -2.44 -14.04 6.38
CA LYS A 108 -2.39 -14.67 5.05
C LYS A 108 -1.22 -14.16 4.21
N ILE A 109 -0.98 -12.86 4.24
CA ILE A 109 0.16 -12.28 3.52
C ILE A 109 1.47 -12.87 4.02
N ILE A 110 1.62 -12.97 5.35
CA ILE A 110 2.82 -13.54 5.94
C ILE A 110 3.01 -15.00 5.52
N GLU A 111 1.94 -15.79 5.53
CA GLU A 111 2.00 -17.22 5.20
C GLU A 111 2.21 -17.48 3.71
N GLU A 112 1.57 -16.69 2.84
CA GLU A 112 1.49 -16.98 1.42
C GLU A 112 2.56 -16.29 0.58
N THR A 113 3.35 -15.40 1.16
CA THR A 113 4.42 -14.72 0.42
C THR A 113 5.77 -15.41 0.67
N ASP A 114 6.63 -15.36 -0.33
CA ASP A 114 7.97 -15.97 -0.25
C ASP A 114 8.93 -15.14 0.57
N ARG A 115 8.75 -13.83 0.55
CA ARG A 115 9.53 -12.86 1.34
C ARG A 115 8.60 -11.80 1.88
N LEU A 116 8.83 -11.42 3.12
CA LEU A 116 8.12 -10.30 3.76
C LEU A 116 9.14 -9.22 4.11
N VAL A 117 8.85 -7.99 3.67
CA VAL A 117 9.67 -6.82 3.99
C VAL A 117 8.82 -5.89 4.84
N VAL A 118 9.40 -5.41 5.94
CA VAL A 118 8.76 -4.40 6.80
C VAL A 118 9.42 -3.06 6.50
N ILE A 119 8.59 -2.08 6.15
CA ILE A 119 9.07 -0.73 5.81
C ILE A 119 8.46 0.27 6.78
N CYS A 120 9.33 0.96 7.48
CA CYS A 120 8.93 1.98 8.46
C CYS A 120 10.02 3.05 8.60
#